data_a4795f39e7c1ce0501e9a46f85fe1f4a
#
_entry.id   a4795f39e7c1ce0501e9a46f85fe1f4a
#
_cell.length_a   1.000
_cell.length_b   1.000
_cell.length_c   1.000
_cell.angle_alpha   90.00
_cell.angle_beta   90.00
_cell.angle_gamma   90.00
#
_symmetry.space_group_name_H-M   'P 1'
#
loop_
_entity.id
_entity.type
_entity.pdbx_description
1 polymer ?
#
loop_
_entity_poly.entity_id
_entity_poly.type
_entity_poly.pdbx_seq_one_letter_code
_entity_poly.pdbx_strand_id
1 'polypeptide(L)'
;MKEQWSREQAQAWYQQKGWLCGFNYLPSTAVNWTDIWQAETFDAATIDRELGWAAEAGYNTMRINLPFIVWEHDRDGLMARIDRFLTIADGRGFSTMLTLMDDCGFSGDEPYLGPQKPPVPGKHNSQAAASPGRDKVCDPDCWADIERYIRDVVRQFREDKRVLLWDLYNEPGNRGIFATGTQEVQYDAKLETCAHALMKLAFQWVREEDPTQPLTVCAWRLPPEEEGETFFQHPLDQTALALSDVVSFHAYTHTGRMTAIIQQLQQLGRPMFCTEWLARHVGSTIEEQLPLMYAAKVAPYQWGLVRGKTQTWLPWPVVMKESTDYCRLWFHDVFEENGIPFSRREIALMQQLRKIAPQAQD
;
A
#
# COMPACT_ATOMS: atom_id res chain seq x y z
N MET A 1 22.58 6.15 16.08
CA MET A 1 21.48 6.09 15.07
C MET A 1 21.84 4.97 14.11
N LYS A 2 20.96 3.99 13.91
CA LYS A 2 21.18 2.92 12.94
C LYS A 2 21.17 3.53 11.54
N GLU A 3 22.14 3.18 10.72
CA GLU A 3 22.26 3.70 9.36
C GLU A 3 21.27 2.97 8.41
N GLN A 4 21.03 3.53 7.24
CA GLN A 4 20.36 2.84 6.15
C GLN A 4 21.09 1.52 5.87
N TRP A 5 20.34 0.45 5.59
CA TRP A 5 20.94 -0.83 5.19
C TRP A 5 21.85 -0.67 3.96
N SER A 6 22.96 -1.36 3.96
CA SER A 6 23.76 -1.44 2.74
C SER A 6 22.97 -2.14 1.62
N ARG A 7 23.38 -1.93 0.37
CA ARG A 7 22.78 -2.62 -0.78
C ARG A 7 22.90 -4.14 -0.65
N GLU A 8 24.06 -4.60 -0.20
CA GLU A 8 24.38 -6.02 0.00
C GLU A 8 23.47 -6.62 1.09
N GLN A 9 23.29 -5.92 2.19
CA GLN A 9 22.39 -6.35 3.30
C GLN A 9 20.96 -6.47 2.80
N ALA A 10 20.45 -5.47 2.09
CA ALA A 10 19.09 -5.47 1.56
C ALA A 10 18.88 -6.58 0.52
N GLN A 11 19.85 -6.81 -0.38
CA GLN A 11 19.81 -7.88 -1.38
C GLN A 11 19.87 -9.27 -0.72
N ALA A 12 20.75 -9.47 0.28
CA ALA A 12 20.83 -10.74 1.01
C ALA A 12 19.54 -11.07 1.76
N TRP A 13 18.92 -10.05 2.39
CA TRP A 13 17.63 -10.20 3.04
C TRP A 13 16.53 -10.59 2.04
N TYR A 14 16.46 -9.91 0.87
CA TYR A 14 15.43 -10.17 -0.13
C TYR A 14 15.55 -11.56 -0.76
N GLN A 15 16.78 -12.03 -0.99
CA GLN A 15 17.02 -13.36 -1.55
C GLN A 15 16.47 -14.49 -0.67
N GLN A 16 16.40 -14.30 0.65
CA GLN A 16 15.85 -15.28 1.59
C GLN A 16 14.32 -15.37 1.54
N LYS A 17 13.64 -14.35 0.99
CA LYS A 17 12.17 -14.27 1.00
C LYS A 17 11.51 -15.07 -0.14
N GLY A 18 12.29 -15.56 -1.10
CA GLY A 18 11.72 -16.13 -2.32
C GLY A 18 11.02 -15.06 -3.16
N TRP A 19 10.09 -15.49 -4.01
CA TRP A 19 9.29 -14.51 -4.76
C TRP A 19 8.07 -14.08 -3.96
N LEU A 20 8.02 -12.79 -3.67
CA LEU A 20 6.89 -12.13 -3.03
C LEU A 20 5.88 -11.67 -4.09
N CYS A 21 4.62 -12.01 -3.89
CA CYS A 21 3.49 -11.55 -4.70
C CYS A 21 2.35 -11.17 -3.75
N GLY A 22 1.94 -9.91 -3.78
CA GLY A 22 1.05 -9.35 -2.78
C GLY A 22 -0.03 -8.45 -3.33
N PHE A 23 -0.78 -7.88 -2.40
CA PHE A 23 -1.85 -6.92 -2.64
C PHE A 23 -1.96 -5.93 -1.47
N ASN A 24 -2.59 -4.78 -1.73
CA ASN A 24 -3.02 -3.86 -0.69
C ASN A 24 -4.38 -4.32 -0.19
N TYR A 25 -4.52 -4.52 1.13
CA TYR A 25 -5.68 -5.17 1.69
C TYR A 25 -6.57 -4.20 2.47
N LEU A 26 -7.81 -4.12 2.03
CA LEU A 26 -8.97 -3.66 2.82
C LEU A 26 -10.04 -4.74 2.69
N PRO A 27 -10.59 -5.27 3.80
CA PRO A 27 -11.67 -6.26 3.73
C PRO A 27 -12.91 -5.65 3.04
N SER A 28 -13.66 -6.48 2.33
CA SER A 28 -14.85 -6.05 1.60
C SER A 28 -15.90 -5.33 2.47
N THR A 29 -15.86 -5.56 3.77
CA THR A 29 -16.78 -4.98 4.77
C THR A 29 -16.39 -3.60 5.28
N ALA A 30 -15.16 -3.12 5.00
CA ALA A 30 -14.66 -1.82 5.45
C ALA A 30 -14.65 -0.77 4.33
N VAL A 31 -14.87 0.49 4.68
CA VAL A 31 -14.82 1.61 3.73
C VAL A 31 -13.48 2.34 3.74
N ASN A 32 -12.70 2.25 4.82
CA ASN A 32 -11.39 2.89 4.99
C ASN A 32 -10.57 2.23 6.10
N TRP A 33 -9.37 2.75 6.34
CA TRP A 33 -8.45 2.23 7.36
C TRP A 33 -8.98 2.38 8.79
N THR A 34 -9.74 3.43 9.10
CA THR A 34 -10.35 3.59 10.43
C THR A 34 -11.40 2.50 10.66
N ASP A 35 -12.22 2.20 9.66
CA ASP A 35 -13.29 1.21 9.76
C ASP A 35 -12.76 -0.21 10.04
N ILE A 36 -11.65 -0.61 9.42
CA ILE A 36 -11.08 -1.96 9.66
C ILE A 36 -10.51 -2.11 11.09
N TRP A 37 -10.00 -1.03 11.70
CA TRP A 37 -9.21 -1.16 12.92
C TRP A 37 -9.93 -0.78 14.22
N GLN A 38 -11.16 -0.26 14.18
CA GLN A 38 -11.96 -0.04 15.38
C GLN A 38 -12.46 -1.38 15.99
N ALA A 39 -12.66 -1.40 17.32
CA ALA A 39 -13.11 -2.60 18.03
C ALA A 39 -14.44 -3.16 17.51
N GLU A 40 -15.37 -2.26 17.20
CA GLU A 40 -16.74 -2.58 16.77
C GLU A 40 -16.82 -3.11 15.34
N THR A 41 -15.81 -2.84 14.51
CA THR A 41 -15.85 -3.14 13.08
C THR A 41 -14.73 -4.08 12.62
N PHE A 42 -13.81 -4.46 13.51
CA PHE A 42 -12.76 -5.44 13.22
C PHE A 42 -13.34 -6.84 12.96
N ASP A 43 -13.42 -7.23 11.69
CA ASP A 43 -14.06 -8.46 11.23
C ASP A 43 -13.03 -9.56 10.92
N ALA A 44 -12.58 -10.26 11.97
CA ALA A 44 -11.61 -11.35 11.85
C ALA A 44 -12.10 -12.50 10.94
N ALA A 45 -13.40 -12.75 10.87
CA ALA A 45 -13.96 -13.83 10.06
C ALA A 45 -13.90 -13.49 8.56
N THR A 46 -14.22 -12.27 8.18
CA THR A 46 -14.07 -11.79 6.80
C THR A 46 -12.60 -11.75 6.40
N ILE A 47 -11.72 -11.25 7.29
CA ILE A 47 -10.26 -11.22 7.04
C ILE A 47 -9.74 -12.64 6.76
N ASP A 48 -10.03 -13.61 7.62
CA ASP A 48 -9.58 -15.00 7.46
C ASP A 48 -10.08 -15.63 6.15
N ARG A 49 -11.34 -15.40 5.80
CA ARG A 49 -11.97 -15.92 4.59
C ARG A 49 -11.35 -15.34 3.32
N GLU A 50 -11.19 -14.02 3.25
CA GLU A 50 -10.66 -13.32 2.07
C GLU A 50 -9.17 -13.62 1.86
N LEU A 51 -8.39 -13.70 2.94
CA LEU A 51 -7.01 -14.15 2.89
C LEU A 51 -6.90 -15.62 2.45
N GLY A 52 -7.88 -16.46 2.78
CA GLY A 52 -7.96 -17.81 2.26
C GLY A 52 -8.05 -17.84 0.72
N TRP A 53 -8.91 -17.02 0.11
CA TRP A 53 -9.02 -16.90 -1.34
C TRP A 53 -7.73 -16.37 -1.97
N ALA A 54 -7.10 -15.39 -1.33
CA ALA A 54 -5.83 -14.84 -1.82
C ALA A 54 -4.70 -15.88 -1.78
N ALA A 55 -4.60 -16.68 -0.71
CA ALA A 55 -3.62 -17.77 -0.60
C ALA A 55 -3.82 -18.82 -1.71
N GLU A 56 -5.06 -19.22 -1.98
CA GLU A 56 -5.40 -20.15 -3.06
C GLU A 56 -5.04 -19.59 -4.46
N ALA A 57 -5.13 -18.27 -4.64
CA ALA A 57 -4.71 -17.60 -5.87
C ALA A 57 -3.19 -17.52 -6.05
N GLY A 58 -2.41 -17.75 -4.99
CA GLY A 58 -0.94 -17.77 -5.04
C GLY A 58 -0.25 -16.54 -4.44
N TYR A 59 -0.98 -15.65 -3.79
CA TYR A 59 -0.38 -14.57 -2.99
C TYR A 59 0.27 -15.10 -1.72
N ASN A 60 1.30 -14.43 -1.24
CA ASN A 60 2.04 -14.79 -0.03
C ASN A 60 2.49 -13.60 0.82
N THR A 61 2.11 -12.41 0.43
CA THR A 61 2.39 -11.19 1.19
C THR A 61 1.25 -10.19 0.99
N MET A 62 1.14 -9.22 1.89
CA MET A 62 0.17 -8.13 1.76
C MET A 62 0.68 -6.84 2.38
N ARG A 63 0.05 -5.72 2.03
CA ARG A 63 0.29 -4.40 2.58
C ARG A 63 -1.01 -3.87 3.18
N ILE A 64 -0.92 -3.28 4.39
CA ILE A 64 -2.07 -2.72 5.09
C ILE A 64 -1.66 -1.48 5.88
N ASN A 65 -2.53 -0.47 5.87
CA ASN A 65 -2.28 0.79 6.57
C ASN A 65 -2.88 0.78 7.98
N LEU A 66 -2.20 1.45 8.90
CA LEU A 66 -2.59 1.59 10.30
C LEU A 66 -3.12 3.01 10.58
N PRO A 67 -4.27 3.16 11.25
CA PRO A 67 -4.85 4.46 11.52
C PRO A 67 -4.36 5.05 12.84
N PHE A 68 -3.70 6.21 12.77
CA PHE A 68 -3.27 6.98 13.93
C PHE A 68 -4.43 7.28 14.89
N ILE A 69 -5.60 7.67 14.37
CA ILE A 69 -6.74 8.06 15.22
C ILE A 69 -7.22 6.92 16.12
N VAL A 70 -7.15 5.66 15.67
CA VAL A 70 -7.50 4.51 16.52
C VAL A 70 -6.45 4.30 17.60
N TRP A 71 -5.15 4.46 17.27
CA TRP A 71 -4.09 4.42 18.28
C TRP A 71 -4.26 5.54 19.32
N GLU A 72 -4.58 6.75 18.90
CA GLU A 72 -4.75 7.93 19.77
C GLU A 72 -5.82 7.69 20.85
N HIS A 73 -6.87 6.93 20.55
CA HIS A 73 -8.02 6.74 21.45
C HIS A 73 -8.14 5.32 22.04
N ASP A 74 -7.59 4.32 21.38
CA ASP A 74 -7.63 2.90 21.79
C ASP A 74 -6.30 2.18 21.46
N ARG A 75 -5.21 2.70 22.03
CA ARG A 75 -3.83 2.24 21.79
C ARG A 75 -3.70 0.72 22.01
N ASP A 76 -4.07 0.24 23.18
CA ASP A 76 -3.88 -1.17 23.55
C ASP A 76 -4.81 -2.10 22.74
N GLY A 77 -6.02 -1.64 22.45
CA GLY A 77 -6.95 -2.34 21.59
C GLY A 77 -6.43 -2.42 20.16
N LEU A 78 -5.87 -1.34 19.60
CA LEU A 78 -5.25 -1.39 18.27
C LEU A 78 -4.09 -2.38 18.24
N MET A 79 -3.19 -2.35 19.23
CA MET A 79 -2.05 -3.28 19.29
C MET A 79 -2.51 -4.74 19.32
N ALA A 80 -3.55 -5.05 20.10
CA ALA A 80 -4.14 -6.39 20.14
C ALA A 80 -4.77 -6.80 18.79
N ARG A 81 -5.43 -5.87 18.08
CA ARG A 81 -6.01 -6.16 16.77
C ARG A 81 -4.94 -6.33 15.68
N ILE A 82 -3.84 -5.56 15.73
CA ILE A 82 -2.68 -5.78 14.85
C ILE A 82 -2.11 -7.18 15.09
N ASP A 83 -1.87 -7.58 16.32
CA ASP A 83 -1.37 -8.93 16.65
C ASP A 83 -2.33 -10.02 16.16
N ARG A 84 -3.65 -9.82 16.37
CA ARG A 84 -4.67 -10.74 15.87
C ARG A 84 -4.68 -10.83 14.34
N PHE A 85 -4.57 -9.70 13.66
CA PHE A 85 -4.48 -9.64 12.20
C PHE A 85 -3.24 -10.37 11.68
N LEU A 86 -2.09 -10.11 12.25
CA LEU A 86 -0.83 -10.77 11.89
C LEU A 86 -0.93 -12.30 12.13
N THR A 87 -1.61 -12.73 13.18
CA THR A 87 -1.85 -14.15 13.45
C THR A 87 -2.71 -14.80 12.37
N ILE A 88 -3.78 -14.14 11.94
CA ILE A 88 -4.63 -14.64 10.84
C ILE A 88 -3.84 -14.70 9.53
N ALA A 89 -3.10 -13.64 9.22
CA ALA A 89 -2.29 -13.54 8.01
C ALA A 89 -1.22 -14.63 7.95
N ASP A 90 -0.45 -14.81 9.01
CA ASP A 90 0.58 -15.86 9.14
C ASP A 90 -0.01 -17.25 9.03
N GLY A 91 -1.17 -17.50 9.66
CA GLY A 91 -1.91 -18.75 9.55
C GLY A 91 -2.38 -19.09 8.12
N ARG A 92 -2.44 -18.10 7.24
CA ARG A 92 -2.71 -18.25 5.80
C ARG A 92 -1.45 -18.19 4.92
N GLY A 93 -0.27 -18.12 5.54
CA GLY A 93 1.02 -18.09 4.85
C GLY A 93 1.43 -16.71 4.32
N PHE A 94 0.91 -15.63 4.89
CA PHE A 94 1.24 -14.26 4.51
C PHE A 94 2.25 -13.61 5.45
N SER A 95 3.25 -12.96 4.88
CA SER A 95 4.00 -11.92 5.55
C SER A 95 3.34 -10.55 5.29
N THR A 96 3.42 -9.63 6.26
CA THR A 96 2.69 -8.36 6.19
C THR A 96 3.63 -7.16 6.13
N MET A 97 3.42 -6.27 5.15
CA MET A 97 3.97 -4.92 5.13
C MET A 97 3.01 -4.00 5.87
N LEU A 98 3.47 -3.37 6.95
CA LEU A 98 2.70 -2.42 7.74
C LEU A 98 3.01 -1.00 7.31
N THR A 99 1.98 -0.23 6.90
CA THR A 99 2.10 1.18 6.55
C THR A 99 1.65 2.05 7.71
N LEU A 100 2.49 3.00 8.13
CA LEU A 100 2.28 3.77 9.35
C LEU A 100 1.49 5.07 9.10
N MET A 101 1.73 5.75 7.98
CA MET A 101 1.05 7.00 7.61
C MET A 101 0.52 6.94 6.18
N ASP A 102 -0.48 7.75 5.87
CA ASP A 102 -1.14 7.78 4.57
C ASP A 102 -1.78 9.16 4.31
N ASP A 103 -1.46 9.80 3.18
CA ASP A 103 -2.10 11.05 2.79
C ASP A 103 -3.27 10.88 1.80
N CYS A 104 -3.65 9.64 1.47
CA CYS A 104 -4.79 9.35 0.59
C CYS A 104 -6.13 9.55 1.31
N GLY A 105 -6.49 10.80 1.60
CA GLY A 105 -7.77 11.20 2.19
C GLY A 105 -8.81 11.56 1.13
N PHE A 106 -9.19 10.60 0.26
CA PHE A 106 -10.04 10.86 -0.91
C PHE A 106 -11.49 11.25 -0.57
N SER A 107 -11.94 11.06 0.68
CA SER A 107 -13.22 11.58 1.18
C SER A 107 -13.24 13.11 1.29
N GLY A 108 -12.07 13.73 1.49
CA GLY A 108 -11.96 15.15 1.83
C GLY A 108 -12.22 15.45 3.31
N ASP A 109 -12.67 14.46 4.09
CA ASP A 109 -12.85 14.60 5.53
C ASP A 109 -11.55 14.21 6.27
N GLU A 110 -11.30 14.83 7.41
CA GLU A 110 -10.30 14.34 8.37
C GLU A 110 -10.78 13.02 9.01
N PRO A 111 -9.86 12.13 9.45
CA PRO A 111 -10.24 10.87 10.07
C PRO A 111 -11.04 11.10 11.36
N TYR A 112 -12.05 10.25 11.59
CA TYR A 112 -12.90 10.30 12.80
C TYR A 112 -13.27 8.88 13.25
N LEU A 113 -13.57 8.72 14.53
CA LEU A 113 -14.02 7.45 15.13
C LEU A 113 -15.53 7.28 15.04
N GLY A 114 -15.96 6.03 15.23
CA GLY A 114 -17.38 5.64 15.18
C GLY A 114 -17.82 5.20 13.79
N PRO A 115 -19.13 5.12 13.54
CA PRO A 115 -19.65 4.66 12.26
C PRO A 115 -19.17 5.52 11.10
N GLN A 116 -18.48 4.90 10.14
CA GLN A 116 -17.99 5.59 8.95
C GLN A 116 -19.14 5.87 7.97
N LYS A 117 -19.03 6.95 7.19
CA LYS A 117 -19.99 7.26 6.13
C LYS A 117 -20.05 6.10 5.13
N PRO A 118 -21.23 5.76 4.58
CA PRO A 118 -21.32 4.78 3.53
C PRO A 118 -20.56 5.24 2.27
N PRO A 119 -20.09 4.30 1.42
CA PRO A 119 -19.45 4.69 0.17
C PRO A 119 -20.41 5.52 -0.71
N VAL A 120 -19.89 6.52 -1.38
CA VAL A 120 -20.66 7.24 -2.39
C VAL A 120 -20.87 6.30 -3.58
N PRO A 121 -22.12 5.96 -3.94
CA PRO A 121 -22.39 5.00 -5.00
C PRO A 121 -21.72 5.39 -6.33
N GLY A 122 -21.01 4.43 -6.93
CA GLY A 122 -20.33 4.64 -8.21
C GLY A 122 -19.03 5.47 -8.11
N LYS A 123 -18.50 5.72 -6.93
CA LYS A 123 -17.24 6.48 -6.74
C LYS A 123 -16.16 5.59 -6.14
N HIS A 124 -15.05 5.49 -6.84
CA HIS A 124 -13.86 4.78 -6.40
C HIS A 124 -13.34 5.34 -5.07
N ASN A 125 -13.16 4.46 -4.09
CA ASN A 125 -12.50 4.74 -2.80
C ASN A 125 -12.92 6.06 -2.13
N SER A 126 -14.22 6.38 -2.22
CA SER A 126 -14.79 7.68 -1.87
C SER A 126 -14.76 8.01 -0.38
N GLN A 127 -14.49 7.04 0.49
CA GLN A 127 -14.41 7.23 1.95
C GLN A 127 -13.00 7.01 2.49
N ALA A 128 -11.98 6.96 1.63
CA ALA A 128 -10.60 6.88 2.09
C ALA A 128 -10.29 8.05 3.03
N ALA A 129 -9.70 7.73 4.18
CA ALA A 129 -9.30 8.66 5.21
C ALA A 129 -7.79 8.61 5.38
N ALA A 130 -7.15 9.78 5.41
CA ALA A 130 -5.71 9.90 5.66
C ALA A 130 -5.37 9.47 7.10
N SER A 131 -4.10 9.11 7.34
CA SER A 131 -3.56 8.80 8.66
C SER A 131 -2.17 9.45 8.81
N PRO A 132 -1.93 10.31 9.77
CA PRO A 132 -2.79 10.70 10.91
C PRO A 132 -3.94 11.65 10.57
N GLY A 133 -4.03 12.16 9.38
CA GLY A 133 -4.91 13.21 8.91
C GLY A 133 -4.08 14.37 8.35
N ARG A 134 -4.56 14.98 7.26
CA ARG A 134 -3.81 16.02 6.54
C ARG A 134 -3.61 17.28 7.37
N ASP A 135 -4.58 17.62 8.23
CA ASP A 135 -4.46 18.75 9.15
C ASP A 135 -3.35 18.52 10.20
N LYS A 136 -3.29 17.31 10.80
CA LYS A 136 -2.23 16.95 11.76
C LYS A 136 -0.84 16.92 11.10
N VAL A 137 -0.74 16.49 9.84
CA VAL A 137 0.51 16.55 9.07
C VAL A 137 0.97 17.98 8.87
N CYS A 138 0.04 18.92 8.61
CA CYS A 138 0.33 20.34 8.42
C CYS A 138 0.56 21.12 9.72
N ASP A 139 0.34 20.49 10.88
CA ASP A 139 0.53 21.11 12.21
C ASP A 139 1.71 20.50 12.98
N PRO A 140 2.87 21.17 13.04
CA PRO A 140 4.04 20.65 13.76
C PRO A 140 3.80 20.40 15.25
N ASP A 141 2.82 21.05 15.88
CA ASP A 141 2.48 20.83 17.30
C ASP A 141 1.90 19.42 17.52
N CYS A 142 1.34 18.80 16.49
CA CYS A 142 0.85 17.42 16.50
C CYS A 142 1.96 16.36 16.30
N TRP A 143 3.17 16.74 15.87
CA TRP A 143 4.20 15.78 15.46
C TRP A 143 4.77 14.96 16.62
N ALA A 144 4.76 15.48 17.85
CA ALA A 144 5.14 14.71 19.02
C ALA A 144 4.21 13.50 19.27
N ASP A 145 2.94 13.61 18.95
CA ASP A 145 1.97 12.52 19.08
C ASP A 145 2.14 11.52 17.94
N ILE A 146 2.43 12.00 16.73
CA ILE A 146 2.75 11.14 15.58
C ILE A 146 4.04 10.35 15.85
N GLU A 147 5.07 10.98 16.41
CA GLU A 147 6.29 10.29 16.85
C GLU A 147 5.98 9.17 17.85
N ARG A 148 5.19 9.47 18.89
CA ARG A 148 4.81 8.46 19.89
C ARG A 148 4.08 7.28 19.26
N TYR A 149 3.13 7.53 18.37
CA TYR A 149 2.43 6.50 17.61
C TYR A 149 3.38 5.60 16.83
N ILE A 150 4.24 6.20 16.00
CA ILE A 150 5.20 5.48 15.16
C ILE A 150 6.11 4.61 16.03
N ARG A 151 6.69 5.20 17.08
CA ARG A 151 7.59 4.48 18.01
C ARG A 151 6.89 3.35 18.74
N ASP A 152 5.68 3.57 19.21
CA ASP A 152 4.90 2.54 19.93
C ASP A 152 4.63 1.32 19.05
N VAL A 153 4.13 1.54 17.83
CA VAL A 153 3.82 0.47 16.89
C VAL A 153 5.10 -0.28 16.50
N VAL A 154 6.14 0.44 16.12
CA VAL A 154 7.40 -0.19 15.69
C VAL A 154 8.03 -0.95 16.85
N ARG A 155 8.11 -0.37 18.04
CA ARG A 155 8.69 -1.01 19.23
C ARG A 155 8.00 -2.32 19.58
N GLN A 156 6.67 -2.38 19.42
CA GLN A 156 5.88 -3.58 19.69
C GLN A 156 6.21 -4.73 18.73
N PHE A 157 6.45 -4.42 17.44
CA PHE A 157 6.56 -5.43 16.39
C PHE A 157 7.94 -5.46 15.68
N ARG A 158 8.94 -4.74 16.17
CA ARG A 158 10.27 -4.60 15.53
C ARG A 158 11.04 -5.92 15.36
N GLU A 159 10.71 -6.96 16.11
CA GLU A 159 11.33 -8.29 16.02
C GLU A 159 10.34 -9.35 15.54
N ASP A 160 9.10 -8.96 15.23
CA ASP A 160 8.05 -9.87 14.79
C ASP A 160 8.31 -10.33 13.35
N LYS A 161 8.52 -11.62 13.17
CA LYS A 161 8.80 -12.23 11.85
C LYS A 161 7.61 -12.21 10.89
N ARG A 162 6.38 -12.00 11.40
CA ARG A 162 5.16 -11.85 10.59
C ARG A 162 5.15 -10.50 9.86
N VAL A 163 5.87 -9.50 10.39
CA VAL A 163 6.07 -8.20 9.73
C VAL A 163 7.24 -8.32 8.76
N LEU A 164 6.94 -8.15 7.47
CA LEU A 164 7.93 -8.26 6.40
C LEU A 164 8.84 -7.04 6.34
N LEU A 165 8.21 -5.86 6.29
CA LEU A 165 8.90 -4.57 6.24
C LEU A 165 7.98 -3.44 6.73
N TRP A 166 8.57 -2.29 7.03
CA TRP A 166 7.87 -1.07 7.43
C TRP A 166 7.78 -0.11 6.25
N ASP A 167 6.56 0.21 5.84
CA ASP A 167 6.27 1.32 4.94
C ASP A 167 5.87 2.53 5.78
N LEU A 168 6.73 3.54 5.80
CA LEU A 168 6.57 4.62 6.77
C LEU A 168 5.48 5.61 6.36
N TYR A 169 5.23 5.77 5.05
CA TYR A 169 4.29 6.77 4.56
C TYR A 169 3.77 6.44 3.18
N ASN A 170 2.48 6.17 3.06
CA ASN A 170 1.81 6.03 1.77
C ASN A 170 1.60 7.38 1.11
N GLU A 171 2.09 7.53 -0.12
CA GLU A 171 1.87 8.68 -1.00
C GLU A 171 1.98 10.04 -0.28
N PRO A 172 3.11 10.35 0.38
CA PRO A 172 3.25 11.58 1.14
C PRO A 172 2.97 12.81 0.29
N GLY A 173 2.12 13.70 0.80
CA GLY A 173 1.68 14.90 0.11
C GLY A 173 0.60 14.68 -0.96
N ASN A 174 -0.09 13.54 -0.99
CA ASN A 174 -1.25 13.35 -1.85
C ASN A 174 -2.40 14.25 -1.40
N ARG A 175 -2.91 15.09 -2.33
CA ARG A 175 -3.97 16.07 -2.10
C ARG A 175 -5.28 15.75 -2.82
N GLY A 176 -5.37 14.56 -3.42
CA GLY A 176 -6.53 14.14 -4.21
C GLY A 176 -7.79 13.97 -3.38
N ILE A 177 -8.95 14.31 -3.95
CA ILE A 177 -10.29 14.09 -3.40
C ILE A 177 -11.16 13.43 -4.47
N PHE A 178 -11.75 12.27 -4.16
CA PHE A 178 -12.58 11.51 -5.10
C PHE A 178 -14.08 11.57 -4.77
N ALA A 179 -14.43 11.87 -3.52
CA ALA A 179 -15.84 11.90 -3.08
C ALA A 179 -16.70 12.86 -3.91
N THR A 180 -16.13 13.96 -4.40
CA THR A 180 -16.80 14.93 -5.29
C THR A 180 -16.99 14.42 -6.72
N GLY A 181 -16.33 13.32 -7.10
CA GLY A 181 -16.35 12.76 -8.44
C GLY A 181 -15.47 13.50 -9.45
N THR A 182 -14.57 14.35 -8.97
CA THR A 182 -13.63 15.12 -9.78
C THR A 182 -12.25 14.66 -9.42
N GLN A 183 -11.46 14.21 -9.34
CA GLN A 183 -10.05 13.94 -8.98
C GLN A 183 -9.21 15.24 -8.94
N GLU A 184 -9.85 16.33 -8.51
CA GLU A 184 -9.17 17.61 -8.39
C GLU A 184 -8.32 17.65 -7.13
N VAL A 185 -7.18 18.33 -7.24
CA VAL A 185 -6.32 18.64 -6.09
C VAL A 185 -6.94 19.81 -5.34
N GLN A 186 -7.57 19.53 -4.20
CA GLN A 186 -8.31 20.52 -3.43
C GLN A 186 -7.63 20.90 -2.11
N TYR A 187 -6.65 20.13 -1.66
CA TYR A 187 -5.96 20.39 -0.41
C TYR A 187 -4.78 21.37 -0.58
N ASP A 188 -4.37 22.05 0.51
CA ASP A 188 -3.30 23.02 0.49
C ASP A 188 -1.95 22.42 0.04
N ALA A 189 -1.24 23.11 -0.84
CA ALA A 189 0.10 22.75 -1.28
C ALA A 189 1.12 22.67 -0.10
N LYS A 190 0.86 23.34 1.02
CA LYS A 190 1.63 23.23 2.27
C LYS A 190 1.77 21.76 2.73
N LEU A 191 0.77 20.90 2.44
CA LEU A 191 0.81 19.49 2.78
C LEU A 191 2.07 18.79 2.25
N GLU A 192 2.49 19.05 1.02
CA GLU A 192 3.70 18.44 0.45
C GLU A 192 4.97 18.82 1.22
N THR A 193 5.07 20.09 1.66
CA THR A 193 6.21 20.56 2.46
C THR A 193 6.23 19.90 3.83
N CYS A 194 5.09 19.83 4.50
CA CYS A 194 4.95 19.19 5.81
C CYS A 194 5.20 17.69 5.74
N ALA A 195 4.59 17.01 4.76
CA ALA A 195 4.78 15.58 4.54
C ALA A 195 6.25 15.23 4.25
N HIS A 196 6.96 16.08 3.48
CA HIS A 196 8.39 15.90 3.22
C HIS A 196 9.25 16.00 4.48
N ALA A 197 8.94 16.96 5.36
CA ALA A 197 9.66 17.11 6.64
C ALA A 197 9.34 15.94 7.58
N LEU A 198 8.05 15.57 7.71
CA LEU A 198 7.58 14.51 8.58
C LEU A 198 8.11 13.14 8.13
N MET A 199 8.18 12.87 6.82
CA MET A 199 8.76 11.65 6.26
C MET A 199 10.22 11.45 6.72
N LYS A 200 11.05 12.50 6.69
CA LYS A 200 12.45 12.42 7.15
C LYS A 200 12.53 12.09 8.64
N LEU A 201 11.67 12.71 9.44
CA LEU A 201 11.57 12.43 10.88
C LEU A 201 11.09 10.99 11.12
N ALA A 202 10.13 10.49 10.37
CA ALA A 202 9.66 9.12 10.49
C ALA A 202 10.78 8.10 10.25
N PHE A 203 11.61 8.28 9.23
CA PHE A 203 12.80 7.44 9.04
C PHE A 203 13.74 7.49 10.24
N GLN A 204 13.99 8.68 10.80
CA GLN A 204 14.84 8.84 12.00
C GLN A 204 14.23 8.09 13.19
N TRP A 205 12.97 8.33 13.52
CA TRP A 205 12.27 7.73 14.65
C TRP A 205 12.25 6.22 14.60
N VAL A 206 11.93 5.66 13.41
CA VAL A 206 11.88 4.20 13.23
C VAL A 206 13.28 3.58 13.32
N ARG A 207 14.32 4.22 12.76
CA ARG A 207 15.70 3.73 12.88
C ARG A 207 16.20 3.73 14.33
N GLU A 208 15.76 4.67 15.14
CA GLU A 208 16.09 4.73 16.58
C GLU A 208 15.45 3.58 17.37
N GLU A 209 14.31 3.04 16.91
CA GLU A 209 13.69 1.84 17.51
C GLU A 209 14.38 0.53 17.08
N ASP A 210 15.30 0.57 16.15
CA ASP A 210 16.15 -0.54 15.70
C ASP A 210 15.38 -1.81 15.24
N PRO A 211 14.42 -1.71 14.30
CA PRO A 211 13.70 -2.87 13.83
C PRO A 211 14.62 -3.84 13.05
N THR A 212 14.28 -5.12 13.08
CA THR A 212 14.96 -6.16 12.29
C THR A 212 14.51 -6.16 10.82
N GLN A 213 13.42 -5.47 10.51
CA GLN A 213 12.84 -5.35 9.18
C GLN A 213 13.38 -4.11 8.47
N PRO A 214 13.46 -4.12 7.12
CA PRO A 214 13.82 -2.95 6.34
C PRO A 214 12.72 -1.89 6.32
N LEU A 215 13.11 -0.65 6.02
CA LEU A 215 12.25 0.52 5.93
C LEU A 215 12.09 0.97 4.48
N THR A 216 10.90 1.48 4.15
CA THR A 216 10.64 2.11 2.86
C THR A 216 9.61 3.23 2.94
N VAL A 217 9.61 4.10 1.94
CA VAL A 217 8.52 5.00 1.55
C VAL A 217 8.42 4.97 0.04
N CYS A 218 7.20 4.90 -0.49
CA CYS A 218 6.99 4.79 -1.93
C CYS A 218 7.32 6.09 -2.69
N ALA A 219 7.99 5.94 -3.84
CA ALA A 219 8.00 6.97 -4.88
C ALA A 219 6.75 6.79 -5.74
N TRP A 220 5.94 7.84 -5.91
CA TRP A 220 4.62 7.65 -6.52
C TRP A 220 4.23 8.67 -7.59
N ARG A 221 4.98 9.79 -7.72
CA ARG A 221 4.68 10.83 -8.69
C ARG A 221 5.30 10.51 -10.04
N LEU A 222 4.48 9.98 -10.94
CA LEU A 222 4.89 9.82 -12.33
C LEU A 222 4.70 11.14 -13.09
N PRO A 223 5.67 11.55 -13.95
CA PRO A 223 5.49 12.68 -14.83
C PRO A 223 4.40 12.40 -15.88
N PRO A 224 3.92 13.40 -16.63
CA PRO A 224 3.19 13.15 -17.86
C PRO A 224 3.97 12.23 -18.79
N GLU A 225 3.25 11.45 -19.61
CA GLU A 225 3.90 10.52 -20.53
C GLU A 225 4.53 11.26 -21.72
N GLU A 226 5.87 11.21 -21.79
CA GLU A 226 6.68 11.85 -22.82
C GLU A 226 7.83 10.94 -23.26
N GLU A 227 8.35 11.15 -24.47
CA GLU A 227 9.51 10.40 -24.94
C GLU A 227 10.78 10.76 -24.13
N GLY A 228 11.52 9.75 -23.68
CA GLY A 228 12.74 9.92 -22.89
C GLY A 228 12.53 10.42 -21.47
N GLU A 229 11.33 10.25 -20.91
CA GLU A 229 10.99 10.67 -19.55
C GLU A 229 11.90 10.05 -18.48
N THR A 230 12.08 10.80 -17.39
CA THR A 230 12.78 10.34 -16.18
C THR A 230 11.78 10.31 -15.03
N PHE A 231 11.69 9.16 -14.33
CA PHE A 231 10.66 8.91 -13.34
C PHE A 231 11.06 9.39 -11.94
N PHE A 232 10.07 9.72 -11.13
CA PHE A 232 10.20 10.04 -9.70
C PHE A 232 11.19 11.16 -9.39
N GLN A 233 11.17 12.25 -10.19
CA GLN A 233 12.07 13.39 -10.03
C GLN A 233 11.60 14.41 -8.97
N HIS A 234 10.38 14.26 -8.46
CA HIS A 234 9.89 15.12 -7.38
C HIS A 234 10.78 15.00 -6.12
N PRO A 235 11.08 16.10 -5.40
CA PRO A 235 11.96 16.06 -4.24
C PRO A 235 11.53 15.07 -3.13
N LEU A 236 10.22 14.86 -2.95
CA LEU A 236 9.67 13.86 -2.05
C LEU A 236 10.07 12.45 -2.47
N ASP A 237 9.88 12.11 -3.75
CA ASP A 237 10.20 10.79 -4.28
C ASP A 237 11.71 10.52 -4.24
N GLN A 238 12.52 11.53 -4.58
CA GLN A 238 13.98 11.42 -4.49
C GLN A 238 14.44 11.18 -3.03
N THR A 239 13.83 11.87 -2.07
CA THR A 239 14.13 11.65 -0.65
C THR A 239 13.67 10.27 -0.18
N ALA A 240 12.48 9.82 -0.59
CA ALA A 240 11.95 8.49 -0.29
C ALA A 240 12.91 7.40 -0.79
N LEU A 241 13.31 7.47 -2.07
CA LEU A 241 14.27 6.53 -2.67
C LEU A 241 15.64 6.56 -1.99
N ALA A 242 16.12 7.75 -1.59
CA ALA A 242 17.44 7.91 -0.96
C ALA A 242 17.50 7.36 0.47
N LEU A 243 16.40 7.44 1.24
CA LEU A 243 16.37 7.01 2.64
C LEU A 243 15.92 5.56 2.84
N SER A 244 15.27 4.95 1.86
CA SER A 244 14.70 3.60 1.95
C SER A 244 15.76 2.51 1.87
N ASP A 245 15.61 1.46 2.67
CA ASP A 245 16.47 0.26 2.63
C ASP A 245 16.16 -0.60 1.40
N VAL A 246 14.91 -0.65 0.99
CA VAL A 246 14.41 -1.26 -0.23
C VAL A 246 13.63 -0.22 -1.05
N VAL A 247 13.68 -0.29 -2.36
CA VAL A 247 12.94 0.63 -3.24
C VAL A 247 11.49 0.22 -3.28
N SER A 248 10.56 1.10 -2.89
CA SER A 248 9.14 0.93 -3.19
C SER A 248 8.63 2.03 -4.11
N PHE A 249 7.70 1.68 -4.99
CA PHE A 249 7.14 2.63 -5.95
C PHE A 249 5.71 2.26 -6.34
N HIS A 250 4.94 3.27 -6.78
CA HIS A 250 3.62 3.10 -7.37
C HIS A 250 3.67 3.39 -8.87
N ALA A 251 3.05 2.52 -9.68
CA ALA A 251 3.01 2.70 -11.12
C ALA A 251 1.75 2.10 -11.75
N TYR A 252 0.77 2.93 -11.98
CA TYR A 252 -0.44 2.59 -12.72
C TYR A 252 -0.30 3.02 -14.18
N THR A 253 0.37 2.20 -14.98
CA THR A 253 0.72 2.54 -16.36
C THR A 253 0.83 1.30 -17.23
N HIS A 254 0.91 1.46 -18.55
CA HIS A 254 1.07 0.37 -19.49
C HIS A 254 2.46 -0.31 -19.39
N THR A 255 2.57 -1.52 -19.92
CA THR A 255 3.74 -2.42 -19.78
C THR A 255 5.04 -1.80 -20.27
N GLY A 256 5.03 -1.04 -21.37
CA GLY A 256 6.24 -0.38 -21.90
C GLY A 256 6.84 0.62 -20.92
N ARG A 257 5.99 1.47 -20.34
CA ARG A 257 6.40 2.46 -19.33
C ARG A 257 6.81 1.81 -18.01
N MET A 258 6.09 0.76 -17.58
CA MET A 258 6.49 -0.05 -16.41
C MET A 258 7.90 -0.65 -16.61
N THR A 259 8.22 -1.13 -17.80
CA THR A 259 9.55 -1.66 -18.12
C THR A 259 10.63 -0.59 -17.97
N ALA A 260 10.40 0.62 -18.47
CA ALA A 260 11.33 1.75 -18.35
C ALA A 260 11.53 2.19 -16.89
N ILE A 261 10.44 2.24 -16.09
CA ILE A 261 10.50 2.51 -14.65
C ILE A 261 11.40 1.48 -13.94
N ILE A 262 11.15 0.20 -14.17
CA ILE A 262 11.92 -0.88 -13.55
C ILE A 262 13.41 -0.77 -13.94
N GLN A 263 13.74 -0.53 -15.22
CA GLN A 263 15.11 -0.36 -15.69
C GLN A 263 15.82 0.82 -15.02
N GLN A 264 15.12 1.95 -14.84
CA GLN A 264 15.68 3.09 -14.12
C GLN A 264 15.94 2.77 -12.64
N LEU A 265 14.95 2.18 -11.95
CA LEU A 265 15.06 1.89 -10.51
C LEU A 265 16.09 0.78 -10.20
N GLN A 266 16.33 -0.15 -11.14
CA GLN A 266 17.39 -1.16 -11.01
C GLN A 266 18.79 -0.56 -10.79
N GLN A 267 19.03 0.66 -11.29
CA GLN A 267 20.32 1.36 -11.12
C GLN A 267 20.60 1.71 -9.65
N LEU A 268 19.59 1.73 -8.80
CA LEU A 268 19.75 1.95 -7.36
C LEU A 268 20.39 0.74 -6.65
N GLY A 269 20.37 -0.46 -7.26
CA GLY A 269 20.99 -1.67 -6.73
C GLY A 269 20.34 -2.24 -5.47
N ARG A 270 19.09 -1.88 -5.20
CA ARG A 270 18.31 -2.34 -4.03
C ARG A 270 17.13 -3.22 -4.47
N PRO A 271 16.61 -4.11 -3.61
CA PRO A 271 15.37 -4.84 -3.88
C PRO A 271 14.22 -3.89 -4.22
N MET A 272 13.37 -4.27 -5.16
CA MET A 272 12.28 -3.44 -5.65
C MET A 272 10.91 -4.02 -5.30
N PHE A 273 10.03 -3.14 -4.83
CA PHE A 273 8.65 -3.42 -4.46
C PHE A 273 7.74 -2.46 -5.23
N CYS A 274 6.96 -2.95 -6.18
CA CYS A 274 5.88 -2.17 -6.79
C CYS A 274 4.67 -2.24 -5.85
N THR A 275 4.60 -1.30 -4.90
CA THR A 275 3.64 -1.34 -3.79
C THR A 275 2.23 -0.93 -4.17
N GLU A 276 2.05 -0.37 -5.37
CA GLU A 276 0.75 -0.20 -6.00
C GLU A 276 0.85 -0.27 -7.51
N TRP A 277 0.00 -1.09 -8.10
CA TRP A 277 -0.18 -1.28 -9.54
C TRP A 277 -1.52 -1.98 -9.79
N LEU A 278 -1.81 -2.39 -11.01
CA LEU A 278 -3.05 -2.98 -11.51
C LEU A 278 -4.16 -1.93 -11.64
N ALA A 279 -4.33 -1.47 -12.84
CA ALA A 279 -5.40 -0.58 -13.25
C ALA A 279 -5.75 -0.90 -14.70
N ARG A 280 -6.63 -1.87 -14.91
CA ARG A 280 -6.83 -2.51 -16.22
C ARG A 280 -7.20 -1.53 -17.33
N HIS A 281 -7.94 -0.45 -17.02
CA HIS A 281 -8.34 0.56 -18.00
C HIS A 281 -7.18 1.44 -18.53
N VAL A 282 -6.06 1.50 -17.81
CA VAL A 282 -4.87 2.25 -18.25
C VAL A 282 -3.75 1.32 -18.72
N GLY A 283 -4.08 0.06 -19.03
CA GLY A 283 -3.12 -0.91 -19.55
C GLY A 283 -2.19 -1.54 -18.50
N SER A 284 -2.47 -1.34 -17.20
CA SER A 284 -1.80 -2.03 -16.11
C SER A 284 -2.55 -3.32 -15.79
N THR A 285 -2.11 -4.44 -16.35
CA THR A 285 -2.82 -5.73 -16.30
C THR A 285 -1.98 -6.85 -15.72
N ILE A 286 -2.64 -7.84 -15.10
CA ILE A 286 -1.95 -9.01 -14.52
C ILE A 286 -1.25 -9.82 -15.60
N GLU A 287 -1.90 -10.05 -16.74
CA GLU A 287 -1.37 -10.89 -17.80
C GLU A 287 -0.06 -10.38 -18.39
N GLU A 288 0.12 -9.06 -18.48
CA GLU A 288 1.31 -8.47 -19.06
C GLU A 288 2.38 -8.13 -18.02
N GLN A 289 1.97 -7.54 -16.90
CA GLN A 289 2.94 -6.95 -15.98
C GLN A 289 3.41 -7.91 -14.88
N LEU A 290 2.59 -8.87 -14.47
CA LEU A 290 3.01 -9.82 -13.44
C LEU A 290 4.21 -10.69 -13.91
N PRO A 291 4.23 -11.25 -15.14
CA PRO A 291 5.41 -11.95 -15.67
C PRO A 291 6.64 -11.04 -15.81
N LEU A 292 6.45 -9.77 -16.21
CA LEU A 292 7.51 -8.77 -16.28
C LEU A 292 8.16 -8.54 -14.91
N MET A 293 7.34 -8.28 -13.88
CA MET A 293 7.82 -8.05 -12.52
C MET A 293 8.49 -9.31 -11.93
N TYR A 294 7.94 -10.49 -12.20
CA TYR A 294 8.56 -11.76 -11.85
C TYR A 294 9.97 -11.89 -12.44
N ALA A 295 10.11 -11.66 -13.74
CA ALA A 295 11.40 -11.76 -14.44
C ALA A 295 12.42 -10.71 -13.94
N ALA A 296 11.94 -9.51 -13.58
CA ALA A 296 12.76 -8.42 -13.06
C ALA A 296 13.04 -8.54 -11.54
N LYS A 297 12.51 -9.57 -10.85
CA LYS A 297 12.60 -9.76 -9.39
C LYS A 297 12.02 -8.58 -8.60
N VAL A 298 10.97 -7.98 -9.09
CA VAL A 298 10.17 -6.97 -8.39
C VAL A 298 9.08 -7.68 -7.61
N ALA A 299 8.88 -7.32 -6.35
CA ALA A 299 7.75 -7.77 -5.55
C ALA A 299 6.52 -6.92 -5.89
N PRO A 300 5.49 -7.46 -6.58
CA PRO A 300 4.28 -6.72 -6.92
C PRO A 300 3.28 -6.74 -5.78
N TYR A 301 2.66 -5.58 -5.48
CA TYR A 301 1.51 -5.44 -4.58
C TYR A 301 0.42 -4.68 -5.31
N GLN A 302 -0.54 -5.39 -5.87
CA GLN A 302 -1.65 -4.73 -6.55
C GLN A 302 -2.55 -3.96 -5.57
N TRP A 303 -3.21 -2.92 -6.05
CA TRP A 303 -4.27 -2.27 -5.29
C TRP A 303 -5.56 -3.08 -5.38
N GLY A 304 -6.27 -3.24 -4.22
CA GLY A 304 -7.52 -3.98 -4.14
C GLY A 304 -7.37 -5.51 -4.19
N LEU A 305 -8.36 -6.19 -3.63
CA LEU A 305 -8.43 -7.66 -3.65
C LEU A 305 -9.87 -8.13 -3.90
N VAL A 306 -10.81 -7.72 -3.04
CA VAL A 306 -12.19 -8.17 -3.06
C VAL A 306 -13.10 -6.97 -3.30
N ARG A 307 -14.02 -7.11 -4.25
CA ARG A 307 -15.09 -6.14 -4.47
C ARG A 307 -15.85 -5.88 -3.18
N GLY A 308 -15.85 -4.63 -2.72
CA GLY A 308 -16.43 -4.29 -1.44
C GLY A 308 -16.82 -2.82 -1.33
N LYS A 309 -16.92 -2.34 -0.10
CA LYS A 309 -17.36 -0.97 0.20
C LYS A 309 -16.41 0.12 -0.30
N THR A 310 -15.12 -0.21 -0.52
CA THR A 310 -14.16 0.72 -1.13
C THR A 310 -14.46 1.03 -2.59
N GLN A 311 -15.23 0.17 -3.29
CA GLN A 311 -15.55 0.30 -4.71
C GLN A 311 -14.31 0.44 -5.61
N THR A 312 -13.20 -0.20 -5.25
CA THR A 312 -11.93 -0.15 -5.99
C THR A 312 -11.95 -0.94 -7.30
N TRP A 313 -13.01 -1.73 -7.53
CA TRP A 313 -13.33 -2.32 -8.83
C TRP A 313 -13.77 -1.27 -9.88
N LEU A 314 -14.21 -0.07 -9.45
CA LEU A 314 -14.54 1.05 -10.32
C LEU A 314 -13.27 1.86 -10.67
N PRO A 315 -13.17 2.45 -11.86
CA PRO A 315 -12.07 3.34 -12.21
C PRO A 315 -12.10 4.67 -11.44
N TRP A 316 -10.96 5.34 -11.43
CA TRP A 316 -10.85 6.71 -10.96
C TRP A 316 -11.78 7.65 -11.73
N PRO A 317 -12.22 8.77 -11.11
CA PRO A 317 -13.13 9.71 -11.76
C PRO A 317 -12.66 10.24 -13.12
N VAL A 318 -11.36 10.47 -13.30
CA VAL A 318 -10.77 10.90 -14.56
C VAL A 318 -10.90 9.83 -15.65
N VAL A 319 -10.67 8.58 -15.33
CA VAL A 319 -10.77 7.44 -16.27
C VAL A 319 -12.24 7.17 -16.63
N MET A 320 -13.15 7.31 -15.67
CA MET A 320 -14.60 7.12 -15.91
C MET A 320 -15.18 8.10 -16.94
N LYS A 321 -14.60 9.31 -17.07
CA LYS A 321 -15.02 10.29 -18.08
C LYS A 321 -14.70 9.81 -19.51
N GLU A 322 -13.69 8.96 -19.66
CA GLU A 322 -13.16 8.52 -20.94
C GLU A 322 -13.64 7.12 -21.35
N SER A 323 -14.19 6.33 -20.41
CA SER A 323 -14.61 4.94 -20.64
C SER A 323 -16.07 4.71 -20.28
N THR A 324 -16.83 4.09 -21.20
CA THR A 324 -18.21 3.68 -20.96
C THR A 324 -18.35 2.23 -20.51
N ASP A 325 -17.28 1.45 -20.49
CA ASP A 325 -17.31 -0.01 -20.27
C ASP A 325 -16.78 -0.45 -18.88
N TYR A 326 -16.69 0.50 -17.94
CA TYR A 326 -16.16 0.26 -16.58
C TYR A 326 -16.98 -0.77 -15.77
N CYS A 327 -18.21 -1.07 -16.15
CA CYS A 327 -19.00 -2.10 -15.48
C CYS A 327 -18.57 -3.54 -15.85
N ARG A 328 -17.94 -3.72 -17.01
CA ARG A 328 -17.50 -5.03 -17.52
C ARG A 328 -16.05 -5.31 -17.26
N LEU A 329 -15.20 -4.27 -17.31
CA LEU A 329 -13.80 -4.36 -17.00
C LEU A 329 -13.56 -3.75 -15.63
N TRP A 330 -13.15 -4.54 -14.65
CA TRP A 330 -12.80 -4.05 -13.32
C TRP A 330 -11.47 -3.32 -13.33
N PHE A 331 -11.38 -2.32 -12.44
CA PHE A 331 -10.17 -1.51 -12.36
C PHE A 331 -9.07 -2.22 -11.60
N HIS A 332 -9.29 -2.56 -10.34
CA HIS A 332 -8.28 -3.18 -9.47
C HIS A 332 -8.67 -4.58 -8.97
N ASP A 333 -9.85 -4.76 -8.37
CA ASP A 333 -10.17 -5.95 -7.60
C ASP A 333 -10.09 -7.26 -8.41
N VAL A 334 -9.90 -8.36 -7.71
CA VAL A 334 -9.66 -9.69 -8.28
C VAL A 334 -10.80 -10.65 -7.98
N PHE A 335 -11.46 -10.49 -6.83
CA PHE A 335 -12.56 -11.36 -6.41
C PHE A 335 -13.87 -10.60 -6.20
N GLU A 336 -14.97 -11.27 -6.53
CA GLU A 336 -16.31 -10.89 -6.06
C GLU A 336 -16.41 -11.09 -4.53
N GLU A 337 -17.41 -10.51 -3.89
CA GLU A 337 -17.70 -10.63 -2.44
C GLU A 337 -17.87 -12.08 -1.95
N ASN A 338 -18.16 -12.99 -2.85
CA ASN A 338 -18.32 -14.44 -2.60
C ASN A 338 -17.08 -15.28 -2.97
N GLY A 339 -15.96 -14.64 -3.33
CA GLY A 339 -14.71 -15.30 -3.68
C GLY A 339 -14.61 -15.79 -5.12
N ILE A 340 -15.62 -15.56 -5.95
CA ILE A 340 -15.53 -15.87 -7.38
C ILE A 340 -14.53 -14.90 -8.04
N PRO A 341 -13.49 -15.38 -8.74
CA PRO A 341 -12.54 -14.48 -9.37
C PRO A 341 -13.16 -13.73 -10.56
N PHE A 342 -12.83 -12.44 -10.70
CA PHE A 342 -13.15 -11.64 -11.88
C PHE A 342 -12.63 -12.30 -13.16
N SER A 343 -11.40 -12.79 -13.13
CA SER A 343 -10.77 -13.49 -14.24
C SER A 343 -10.08 -14.78 -13.77
N ARG A 344 -10.62 -15.93 -14.18
CA ARG A 344 -9.99 -17.24 -13.93
C ARG A 344 -8.62 -17.36 -14.60
N ARG A 345 -8.41 -16.62 -15.71
CA ARG A 345 -7.14 -16.61 -16.44
C ARG A 345 -6.06 -15.90 -15.65
N GLU A 346 -6.37 -14.77 -15.02
CA GLU A 346 -5.45 -14.06 -14.11
C GLU A 346 -5.04 -14.97 -12.95
N ILE A 347 -5.99 -15.61 -12.29
CA ILE A 347 -5.70 -16.54 -11.17
C ILE A 347 -4.81 -17.70 -11.64
N ALA A 348 -5.11 -18.31 -12.78
CA ALA A 348 -4.30 -19.41 -13.29
C ALA A 348 -2.86 -19.00 -13.57
N LEU A 349 -2.63 -17.78 -14.10
CA LEU A 349 -1.30 -17.23 -14.33
C LEU A 349 -0.55 -17.00 -13.00
N MET A 350 -1.21 -16.43 -12.00
CA MET A 350 -0.62 -16.20 -10.67
C MET A 350 -0.20 -17.53 -10.03
N GLN A 351 -1.10 -18.52 -10.04
CA GLN A 351 -0.80 -19.87 -9.53
C GLN A 351 0.36 -20.53 -10.28
N GLN A 352 0.43 -20.36 -11.60
CA GLN A 352 1.53 -20.87 -12.41
C GLN A 352 2.86 -20.25 -12.02
N LEU A 353 2.92 -18.92 -11.92
CA LEU A 353 4.13 -18.20 -11.50
C LEU A 353 4.56 -18.62 -10.09
N ARG A 354 3.60 -18.75 -9.16
CA ARG A 354 3.88 -19.19 -7.79
C ARG A 354 4.50 -20.60 -7.73
N LYS A 355 4.07 -21.52 -8.59
CA LYS A 355 4.61 -22.90 -8.63
C LYS A 355 6.06 -22.95 -9.10
N ILE A 356 6.46 -22.07 -10.03
CA ILE A 356 7.82 -22.06 -10.58
C ILE A 356 8.76 -21.11 -9.84
N ALA A 357 8.21 -20.25 -8.98
CA ALA A 357 8.97 -19.24 -8.25
C ALA A 357 9.85 -19.87 -7.16
N PRO A 358 11.03 -19.26 -6.88
CA PRO A 358 11.82 -19.60 -5.71
C PRO A 358 10.99 -19.47 -4.43
N GLN A 359 11.08 -20.47 -3.56
CA GLN A 359 10.46 -20.45 -2.25
C GLN A 359 11.36 -19.71 -1.25
N ALA A 360 10.78 -19.20 -0.17
CA ALA A 360 11.54 -18.67 0.95
C ALA A 360 12.52 -19.73 1.49
N GLN A 361 13.68 -19.29 1.93
CA GLN A 361 14.64 -20.15 2.64
C GLN A 361 14.30 -20.07 4.14
N ASP A 362 14.24 -21.23 4.80
CA ASP A 362 13.99 -21.36 6.26
C ASP A 362 15.11 -20.70 7.10
#